data_9fc1048940a4746bae78e89a94c1e5ff
#
_entry.id   9fc1048940a4746bae78e89a94c1e5ff
#
_cell.length_a   1.000
_cell.length_b   1.000
_cell.length_c   1.000
_cell.angle_alpha   90.00
_cell.angle_beta   90.00
_cell.angle_gamma   90.00
#
_symmetry.space_group_name_H-M   'P 1'
#
loop_
_entity.id
_entity.type
_entity.pdbx_description
1 polymer ?
#
loop_
_entity_poly.entity_id
_entity_poly.type
_entity_poly.pdbx_seq_one_letter_code
_entity_poly.pdbx_strand_id
1 'polypeptide(L)'
;MIEIRPAKPDELLRQKELWKLAFGDEDDYIDYFFAHGEESQVLVLLEDGVVYTMVALFPVAIALPGGRKASSAYIYALATHPDARKKGFGRYILSYVDFYLKERGADCVTIVPAEVSLHKFFGTTGFSECFSTRKVELLRSMVGVPAAGDTLERVDPETYNRLREELLAETLHVVYSDSLVAYQEGLSHMANGALFRLRVAGSEGLACTEYLDDDTVMVKELLIPQPGMAGAAALIGAEMPAVRYHLRTPPFWDGVSGSYLQAFAMVKWYDAALEREWREYRRGYMGLGFD
;
A
#
# COMPACT_ATOMS: atom_id res chain seq x y z
N MET A 1 5.96 -29.22 -17.68
CA MET A 1 6.41 -29.36 -16.26
C MET A 1 6.27 -27.99 -15.58
N ILE A 2 5.65 -27.93 -14.40
CA ILE A 2 5.52 -26.66 -13.65
C ILE A 2 6.71 -26.52 -12.70
N GLU A 3 7.35 -25.36 -12.70
CA GLU A 3 8.44 -24.95 -11.81
C GLU A 3 8.07 -23.61 -11.15
N ILE A 4 8.31 -23.45 -9.83
CA ILE A 4 8.14 -22.16 -9.14
C ILE A 4 9.42 -21.88 -8.35
N ARG A 5 9.99 -20.70 -8.53
CA ARG A 5 11.26 -20.30 -7.93
C ARG A 5 11.45 -18.77 -7.93
N PRO A 6 12.49 -18.25 -7.25
CA PRO A 6 12.96 -16.89 -7.48
C PRO A 6 13.26 -16.62 -8.95
N ALA A 7 12.92 -15.41 -9.40
CA ALA A 7 13.19 -14.95 -10.75
C ALA A 7 14.71 -14.85 -11.00
N LYS A 8 15.11 -15.02 -12.26
CA LYS A 8 16.50 -14.85 -12.71
C LYS A 8 16.65 -13.52 -13.46
N PRO A 9 17.87 -12.95 -13.51
CA PRO A 9 18.11 -11.68 -14.22
C PRO A 9 17.74 -11.70 -15.71
N ASP A 10 17.93 -12.82 -16.38
CA ASP A 10 17.61 -13.01 -17.80
C ASP A 10 16.11 -13.10 -18.11
N GLU A 11 15.27 -13.16 -17.06
CA GLU A 11 13.81 -13.19 -17.17
C GLU A 11 13.16 -11.79 -17.02
N LEU A 12 13.96 -10.74 -16.81
CA LEU A 12 13.48 -9.39 -16.55
C LEU A 12 12.51 -8.87 -17.62
N LEU A 13 12.85 -9.03 -18.89
CA LEU A 13 11.99 -8.56 -19.99
C LEU A 13 10.62 -9.25 -19.98
N ARG A 14 10.60 -10.55 -19.66
CA ARG A 14 9.35 -11.30 -19.56
C ARG A 14 8.51 -10.88 -18.36
N GLN A 15 9.15 -10.51 -17.24
CA GLN A 15 8.44 -9.98 -16.06
C GLN A 15 7.79 -8.64 -16.38
N LYS A 16 8.48 -7.72 -17.05
CA LYS A 16 7.92 -6.44 -17.50
C LYS A 16 6.73 -6.62 -18.44
N GLU A 17 6.85 -7.55 -19.41
CA GLU A 17 5.75 -7.90 -20.31
C GLU A 17 4.51 -8.42 -19.54
N LEU A 18 4.71 -9.35 -18.58
CA LEU A 18 3.62 -9.87 -17.75
C LEU A 18 2.94 -8.79 -16.95
N TRP A 19 3.72 -7.86 -16.38
CA TRP A 19 3.21 -6.73 -15.64
C TRP A 19 2.32 -5.85 -16.52
N LYS A 20 2.85 -5.42 -17.67
CA LYS A 20 2.11 -4.58 -18.62
C LYS A 20 0.82 -5.23 -19.11
N LEU A 21 0.85 -6.54 -19.41
CA LEU A 21 -0.33 -7.31 -19.83
C LEU A 21 -1.39 -7.47 -18.72
N ALA A 22 -0.97 -7.47 -17.45
CA ALA A 22 -1.88 -7.68 -16.33
C ALA A 22 -2.53 -6.40 -15.83
N PHE A 23 -1.77 -5.30 -15.76
CA PHE A 23 -2.18 -4.05 -15.10
C PHE A 23 -2.34 -2.88 -16.08
N GLY A 24 -1.67 -2.92 -17.22
CA GLY A 24 -1.71 -1.83 -18.21
C GLY A 24 -0.87 -0.61 -17.84
N ASP A 25 -0.02 -0.74 -16.81
CA ASP A 25 0.82 0.35 -16.34
C ASP A 25 1.80 0.83 -17.42
N GLU A 26 2.19 2.10 -17.34
CA GLU A 26 3.17 2.70 -18.24
C GLU A 26 4.58 2.11 -18.00
N ASP A 27 5.40 2.12 -19.04
CA ASP A 27 6.75 1.52 -19.01
C ASP A 27 7.62 2.17 -17.91
N ASP A 28 7.52 3.48 -17.72
CA ASP A 28 8.28 4.23 -16.71
C ASP A 28 7.96 3.75 -15.28
N TYR A 29 6.69 3.46 -14.99
CA TYR A 29 6.27 2.92 -13.69
C TYR A 29 6.83 1.51 -13.46
N ILE A 30 6.74 0.66 -14.49
CA ILE A 30 7.29 -0.71 -14.44
C ILE A 30 8.81 -0.67 -14.28
N ASP A 31 9.48 0.19 -15.05
CA ASP A 31 10.94 0.37 -14.99
C ASP A 31 11.39 0.89 -13.63
N TYR A 32 10.61 1.81 -13.03
CA TYR A 32 10.87 2.31 -11.70
C TYR A 32 10.86 1.19 -10.65
N PHE A 33 9.88 0.29 -10.69
CA PHE A 33 9.86 -0.86 -9.77
C PHE A 33 11.13 -1.71 -9.90
N PHE A 34 11.54 -2.08 -11.11
CA PHE A 34 12.71 -2.92 -11.30
C PHE A 34 14.04 -2.22 -11.01
N ALA A 35 14.06 -0.88 -11.04
CA ALA A 35 15.24 -0.09 -10.70
C ALA A 35 15.35 0.23 -9.20
N HIS A 36 14.24 0.37 -8.48
CA HIS A 36 14.19 0.89 -7.11
C HIS A 36 13.50 -0.04 -6.11
N GLY A 37 12.88 -1.14 -6.56
CA GLY A 37 12.26 -2.16 -5.70
C GLY A 37 13.27 -3.18 -5.16
N GLU A 38 14.49 -2.78 -4.84
CA GLU A 38 15.62 -3.67 -4.46
C GLU A 38 15.33 -4.55 -3.24
N GLU A 39 14.50 -4.10 -2.32
CA GLU A 39 14.07 -4.93 -1.18
C GLU A 39 13.09 -6.03 -1.56
N SER A 40 12.50 -5.97 -2.77
CA SER A 40 11.51 -6.96 -3.19
C SER A 40 12.17 -8.27 -3.64
N GLN A 41 11.50 -9.38 -3.33
CA GLN A 41 11.81 -10.68 -3.91
C GLN A 41 10.76 -11.02 -4.97
N VAL A 42 11.17 -11.19 -6.22
CA VAL A 42 10.28 -11.65 -7.28
C VAL A 42 10.34 -13.19 -7.39
N LEU A 43 9.16 -13.81 -7.37
CA LEU A 43 8.97 -15.23 -7.63
C LEU A 43 8.25 -15.41 -8.97
N VAL A 44 8.60 -16.45 -9.70
CA VAL A 44 8.02 -16.78 -11.01
C VAL A 44 7.52 -18.22 -11.06
N LEU A 45 6.43 -18.43 -11.80
CA LEU A 45 5.94 -19.75 -12.17
C LEU A 45 6.16 -19.96 -13.67
N LEU A 46 6.83 -21.07 -13.99
CA LEU A 46 7.09 -21.49 -15.34
C LEU A 46 6.29 -22.78 -15.67
N GLU A 47 5.83 -22.86 -16.91
CA GLU A 47 5.36 -24.11 -17.52
C GLU A 47 6.25 -24.39 -18.73
N ASP A 48 6.92 -25.55 -18.74
CA ASP A 48 7.84 -25.99 -19.80
C ASP A 48 8.93 -24.93 -20.15
N GLY A 49 9.47 -24.29 -19.13
CA GLY A 49 10.53 -23.29 -19.24
C GLY A 49 10.07 -21.87 -19.60
N VAL A 50 8.78 -21.65 -19.80
CA VAL A 50 8.21 -20.33 -20.11
C VAL A 50 7.57 -19.72 -18.86
N VAL A 51 7.92 -18.48 -18.52
CA VAL A 51 7.34 -17.76 -17.38
C VAL A 51 5.92 -17.29 -17.73
N TYR A 52 4.94 -17.74 -16.95
CA TYR A 52 3.52 -17.40 -17.09
C TYR A 52 2.93 -16.60 -15.94
N THR A 53 3.56 -16.65 -14.76
CA THR A 53 3.07 -15.89 -13.60
C THR A 53 4.26 -15.35 -12.84
N MET A 54 4.09 -14.14 -12.30
CA MET A 54 5.05 -13.52 -11.39
C MET A 54 4.33 -12.96 -10.17
N VAL A 55 5.09 -12.77 -9.10
CA VAL A 55 4.67 -12.06 -7.89
C VAL A 55 5.89 -11.40 -7.24
N ALA A 56 5.76 -10.16 -6.82
CA ALA A 56 6.75 -9.49 -6.01
C ALA A 56 6.35 -9.52 -4.52
N LEU A 57 7.33 -9.62 -3.65
CA LEU A 57 7.17 -9.66 -2.20
C LEU A 57 8.03 -8.55 -1.60
N PHE A 58 7.41 -7.50 -1.08
CA PHE A 58 8.10 -6.49 -0.29
C PHE A 58 8.15 -6.92 1.18
N PRO A 59 9.30 -6.88 1.86
CA PRO A 59 9.38 -7.14 3.29
C PRO A 59 8.70 -6.01 4.07
N VAL A 60 7.72 -6.36 4.89
CA VAL A 60 7.04 -5.43 5.79
C VAL A 60 6.86 -6.08 7.16
N ALA A 61 6.44 -5.31 8.15
CA ALA A 61 5.98 -5.85 9.42
C ALA A 61 4.57 -5.35 9.73
N ILE A 62 3.87 -6.00 10.65
CA ILE A 62 2.61 -5.52 11.20
C ILE A 62 2.84 -5.21 12.67
N ALA A 63 2.68 -3.94 13.05
CA ALA A 63 2.66 -3.55 14.45
C ALA A 63 1.31 -3.91 15.06
N LEU A 64 1.34 -4.53 16.24
CA LEU A 64 0.18 -4.77 17.08
C LEU A 64 0.25 -3.83 18.29
N PRO A 65 -0.89 -3.39 18.83
CA PRO A 65 -0.91 -2.64 20.08
C PRO A 65 -0.13 -3.36 21.17
N GLY A 66 0.57 -2.62 22.04
CA GLY A 66 1.48 -3.20 23.03
C GLY A 66 2.89 -3.49 22.53
N GLY A 67 3.26 -2.97 21.35
CA GLY A 67 4.63 -2.95 20.83
C GLY A 67 5.14 -4.24 20.17
N ARG A 68 4.30 -5.25 20.01
CA ARG A 68 4.65 -6.45 19.24
C ARG A 68 4.66 -6.15 17.76
N LYS A 69 5.55 -6.82 17.01
CA LYS A 69 5.60 -6.78 15.56
C LYS A 69 5.55 -8.21 15.00
N ALA A 70 4.68 -8.42 14.02
CA ALA A 70 4.66 -9.65 13.21
C ALA A 70 5.47 -9.41 11.94
N SER A 71 6.36 -10.35 11.61
CA SER A 71 7.08 -10.33 10.33
C SER A 71 6.14 -10.71 9.19
N SER A 72 6.19 -9.95 8.11
CA SER A 72 5.27 -10.11 6.98
C SER A 72 5.95 -9.80 5.65
N ALA A 73 5.29 -10.19 4.57
CA ALA A 73 5.56 -9.67 3.25
C ALA A 73 4.30 -9.05 2.66
N TYR A 74 4.46 -8.02 1.86
CA TYR A 74 3.40 -7.45 1.05
C TYR A 74 3.48 -8.02 -0.37
N ILE A 75 2.46 -8.79 -0.77
CA ILE A 75 2.30 -9.30 -2.13
C ILE A 75 1.94 -8.14 -3.05
N TYR A 76 2.82 -7.91 -4.03
CA TYR A 76 2.70 -6.86 -5.02
C TYR A 76 2.84 -7.44 -6.42
N ALA A 77 2.20 -6.82 -7.42
CA ALA A 77 2.30 -7.19 -8.83
C ALA A 77 2.10 -8.70 -9.11
N LEU A 78 1.09 -9.33 -8.49
CA LEU A 78 0.71 -10.70 -8.83
C LEU A 78 0.07 -10.74 -10.22
N ALA A 79 0.85 -11.10 -11.22
CA ALA A 79 0.47 -11.10 -12.64
C ALA A 79 0.47 -12.52 -13.21
N THR A 80 -0.55 -12.84 -14.02
CA THR A 80 -0.62 -14.09 -14.81
C THR A 80 -0.94 -13.76 -16.25
N HIS A 81 -0.13 -14.29 -17.18
CA HIS A 81 -0.32 -14.13 -18.62
C HIS A 81 -1.77 -14.48 -19.03
N PRO A 82 -2.42 -13.70 -19.91
CA PRO A 82 -3.81 -13.96 -20.32
C PRO A 82 -4.05 -15.40 -20.80
N ASP A 83 -3.17 -15.96 -21.62
CA ASP A 83 -3.30 -17.32 -22.15
C ASP A 83 -3.16 -18.44 -21.12
N ALA A 84 -2.64 -18.11 -19.93
CA ALA A 84 -2.49 -19.03 -18.81
C ALA A 84 -3.54 -18.83 -17.71
N ARG A 85 -4.44 -17.86 -17.88
CA ARG A 85 -5.55 -17.66 -16.94
C ARG A 85 -6.45 -18.90 -16.91
N LYS A 86 -7.11 -19.13 -15.76
CA LYS A 86 -7.97 -20.30 -15.48
C LYS A 86 -7.25 -21.65 -15.37
N LYS A 87 -5.93 -21.72 -15.58
CA LYS A 87 -5.10 -22.93 -15.31
C LYS A 87 -4.78 -23.14 -13.82
N GLY A 88 -5.16 -22.22 -12.95
CA GLY A 88 -4.89 -22.28 -11.50
C GLY A 88 -3.51 -21.73 -11.10
N PHE A 89 -2.74 -21.14 -11.99
CA PHE A 89 -1.37 -20.69 -11.75
C PHE A 89 -1.27 -19.63 -10.64
N GLY A 90 -2.23 -18.70 -10.55
CA GLY A 90 -2.30 -17.76 -9.43
C GLY A 90 -2.43 -18.44 -8.05
N ARG A 91 -3.18 -19.57 -7.96
CA ARG A 91 -3.24 -20.37 -6.73
C ARG A 91 -1.95 -21.12 -6.45
N TYR A 92 -1.31 -21.67 -7.49
CA TYR A 92 -0.06 -22.40 -7.32
C TYR A 92 1.06 -21.48 -6.82
N ILE A 93 1.21 -20.29 -7.41
CA ILE A 93 2.24 -19.36 -6.96
C ILE A 93 1.93 -18.82 -5.55
N LEU A 94 0.68 -18.56 -5.19
CA LEU A 94 0.30 -18.17 -3.83
C LEU A 94 0.59 -19.27 -2.80
N SER A 95 0.35 -20.54 -3.15
CA SER A 95 0.71 -21.67 -2.27
C SER A 95 2.23 -21.78 -2.09
N TYR A 96 2.99 -21.48 -3.13
CA TYR A 96 4.46 -21.41 -3.04
C TYR A 96 4.93 -20.22 -2.22
N VAL A 97 4.29 -19.05 -2.34
CA VAL A 97 4.55 -17.88 -1.48
C VAL A 97 4.38 -18.25 -0.01
N ASP A 98 3.29 -18.94 0.35
CA ASP A 98 3.08 -19.42 1.73
C ASP A 98 4.23 -20.30 2.22
N PHE A 99 4.65 -21.28 1.40
CA PHE A 99 5.79 -22.14 1.71
C PHE A 99 7.08 -21.33 1.84
N TYR A 100 7.37 -20.48 0.86
CA TYR A 100 8.58 -19.64 0.79
C TYR A 100 8.74 -18.74 2.01
N LEU A 101 7.64 -18.10 2.45
CA LEU A 101 7.63 -17.18 3.57
C LEU A 101 7.71 -17.92 4.93
N LYS A 102 7.01 -19.05 5.09
CA LYS A 102 7.07 -19.87 6.31
C LYS A 102 8.48 -20.43 6.56
N GLU A 103 9.15 -20.90 5.51
CA GLU A 103 10.55 -21.37 5.61
C GLU A 103 11.52 -20.25 6.04
N ARG A 104 11.11 -19.00 5.92
CA ARG A 104 11.87 -17.81 6.34
C ARG A 104 11.39 -17.22 7.66
N GLY A 105 10.46 -17.90 8.33
CA GLY A 105 9.94 -17.49 9.63
C GLY A 105 9.00 -16.31 9.60
N ALA A 106 8.35 -16.01 8.45
CA ALA A 106 7.32 -15.00 8.41
C ALA A 106 6.08 -15.43 9.22
N ASP A 107 5.48 -14.49 9.94
CA ASP A 107 4.29 -14.70 10.75
C ASP A 107 3.00 -14.60 9.92
N CYS A 108 3.03 -13.85 8.83
CA CYS A 108 1.89 -13.62 7.94
C CYS A 108 2.33 -13.09 6.57
N VAL A 109 1.35 -12.89 5.69
CA VAL A 109 1.49 -12.22 4.39
C VAL A 109 0.30 -11.32 4.15
N THR A 110 0.52 -10.14 3.54
CA THR A 110 -0.51 -9.15 3.21
C THR A 110 -0.65 -8.96 1.71
N ILE A 111 -1.82 -8.51 1.27
CA ILE A 111 -2.09 -8.16 -0.13
C ILE A 111 -3.11 -7.03 -0.20
N VAL A 112 -2.94 -6.11 -1.14
CA VAL A 112 -3.97 -5.16 -1.57
C VAL A 112 -4.61 -5.71 -2.85
N PRO A 113 -5.87 -6.18 -2.81
CA PRO A 113 -6.57 -6.59 -4.01
C PRO A 113 -6.84 -5.38 -4.93
N ALA A 114 -6.42 -5.45 -6.20
CA ALA A 114 -6.59 -4.35 -7.15
C ALA A 114 -8.08 -4.03 -7.43
N GLU A 115 -8.98 -4.99 -7.23
CA GLU A 115 -10.42 -4.83 -7.42
C GLU A 115 -11.21 -5.50 -6.30
N VAL A 116 -12.39 -4.96 -6.00
CA VAL A 116 -13.31 -5.53 -4.99
C VAL A 116 -13.64 -7.00 -5.27
N SER A 117 -13.75 -7.40 -6.54
CA SER A 117 -14.01 -8.79 -6.95
C SER A 117 -12.91 -9.76 -6.50
N LEU A 118 -11.66 -9.30 -6.39
CA LEU A 118 -10.50 -10.11 -6.00
C LEU A 118 -10.46 -10.42 -4.51
N HIS A 119 -11.12 -9.64 -3.64
CA HIS A 119 -11.25 -9.97 -2.22
C HIS A 119 -11.87 -11.36 -2.02
N LYS A 120 -12.90 -11.69 -2.82
CA LYS A 120 -13.50 -13.03 -2.81
C LYS A 120 -12.52 -14.12 -3.24
N PHE A 121 -11.73 -13.86 -4.28
CA PHE A 121 -10.71 -14.80 -4.75
C PHE A 121 -9.66 -15.05 -3.66
N PHE A 122 -9.07 -14.00 -3.08
CA PHE A 122 -8.07 -14.14 -2.03
C PHE A 122 -8.65 -14.77 -0.76
N GLY A 123 -9.91 -14.51 -0.42
CA GLY A 123 -10.62 -15.22 0.66
C GLY A 123 -10.62 -16.72 0.47
N THR A 124 -10.76 -17.23 -0.78
CA THR A 124 -10.68 -18.68 -1.07
C THR A 124 -9.26 -19.25 -0.99
N THR A 125 -8.24 -18.41 -0.87
CA THR A 125 -6.84 -18.80 -0.70
C THR A 125 -6.33 -18.58 0.74
N GLY A 126 -7.24 -18.27 1.67
CA GLY A 126 -6.96 -18.18 3.11
C GLY A 126 -6.67 -16.77 3.62
N PHE A 127 -6.83 -15.73 2.80
CA PHE A 127 -6.74 -14.35 3.26
C PHE A 127 -8.05 -13.90 3.92
N SER A 128 -7.93 -13.02 4.90
CA SER A 128 -9.04 -12.39 5.61
C SER A 128 -8.92 -10.88 5.54
N GLU A 129 -10.06 -10.18 5.54
CA GLU A 129 -10.08 -8.72 5.64
C GLU A 129 -9.41 -8.28 6.96
N CYS A 130 -8.43 -7.40 6.86
CA CYS A 130 -7.68 -6.92 8.02
C CYS A 130 -7.61 -5.39 8.05
N PHE A 131 -7.21 -4.82 6.93
CA PHE A 131 -6.91 -3.41 6.84
C PHE A 131 -8.02 -2.68 6.11
N SER A 132 -8.41 -1.55 6.66
CA SER A 132 -9.39 -0.66 6.07
C SER A 132 -8.80 0.74 5.94
N THR A 133 -9.41 1.56 5.11
CA THR A 133 -9.13 2.98 5.03
C THR A 133 -10.44 3.75 5.13
N ARG A 134 -10.40 4.92 5.74
CA ARG A 134 -11.49 5.88 5.70
C ARG A 134 -11.24 6.81 4.52
N LYS A 135 -12.21 6.91 3.63
CA LYS A 135 -12.15 7.77 2.45
C LYS A 135 -13.11 8.93 2.56
N VAL A 136 -12.71 10.06 1.98
CA VAL A 136 -13.59 11.19 1.70
C VAL A 136 -13.17 11.83 0.38
N GLU A 137 -14.16 12.25 -0.38
CA GLU A 137 -13.98 12.97 -1.64
C GLU A 137 -14.45 14.40 -1.46
N LEU A 138 -13.59 15.35 -1.77
CA LEU A 138 -13.87 16.78 -1.63
C LEU A 138 -13.77 17.44 -3.01
N LEU A 139 -14.74 18.31 -3.32
CA LEU A 139 -14.60 19.26 -4.41
C LEU A 139 -13.78 20.46 -3.96
N ARG A 140 -13.12 21.15 -4.89
CA ARG A 140 -12.35 22.36 -4.57
C ARG A 140 -13.16 23.41 -3.80
N SER A 141 -14.47 23.52 -4.09
CA SER A 141 -15.38 24.42 -3.40
C SER A 141 -15.64 24.08 -1.93
N MET A 142 -15.32 22.82 -1.52
CA MET A 142 -15.44 22.36 -0.14
C MET A 142 -14.13 22.52 0.64
N VAL A 143 -13.04 22.78 -0.05
CA VAL A 143 -11.71 22.98 0.53
C VAL A 143 -11.51 24.47 0.83
N GLY A 144 -11.30 24.76 2.11
CA GLY A 144 -11.08 26.13 2.57
C GLY A 144 -9.75 26.74 2.13
N VAL A 145 -9.36 27.82 2.81
CA VAL A 145 -8.04 28.42 2.67
C VAL A 145 -7.22 28.11 3.93
N PRO A 146 -5.88 27.99 3.82
CA PRO A 146 -5.03 27.78 5.00
C PRO A 146 -5.21 28.89 6.04
N ALA A 147 -5.22 28.52 7.30
CA ALA A 147 -5.25 29.48 8.39
C ALA A 147 -3.84 30.06 8.65
N ALA A 148 -3.79 31.24 9.20
CA ALA A 148 -2.51 31.87 9.58
C ALA A 148 -1.80 30.99 10.65
N GLY A 149 -0.56 30.63 10.37
CA GLY A 149 0.27 29.77 11.24
C GLY A 149 0.20 28.27 10.93
N ASP A 150 -0.73 27.82 10.08
CA ASP A 150 -0.69 26.45 9.54
C ASP A 150 0.43 26.33 8.52
N THR A 151 1.13 25.19 8.51
CA THR A 151 2.28 24.94 7.62
C THR A 151 2.20 23.58 6.94
N LEU A 152 2.72 23.54 5.72
CA LEU A 152 2.97 22.33 4.95
C LEU A 152 4.42 22.40 4.45
N GLU A 153 5.18 21.37 4.70
CA GLU A 153 6.60 21.29 4.28
C GLU A 153 6.91 19.90 3.74
N ARG A 154 7.71 19.83 2.67
CA ARG A 154 8.21 18.56 2.14
C ARG A 154 9.20 17.98 3.14
N VAL A 155 9.16 16.67 3.31
CA VAL A 155 10.09 15.94 4.20
C VAL A 155 10.67 14.74 3.47
N ASP A 156 11.86 14.34 3.91
CA ASP A 156 12.51 13.12 3.43
C ASP A 156 11.82 11.86 3.97
N PRO A 157 12.04 10.70 3.31
CA PRO A 157 11.42 9.43 3.69
C PRO A 157 11.68 8.98 5.13
N GLU A 158 12.90 9.18 5.64
CA GLU A 158 13.28 8.79 7.01
C GLU A 158 12.49 9.62 8.05
N THR A 159 12.40 10.94 7.82
CA THR A 159 11.62 11.85 8.66
C THR A 159 10.13 11.49 8.59
N TYR A 160 9.59 11.24 7.39
CA TYR A 160 8.21 10.83 7.21
C TYR A 160 7.91 9.54 7.96
N ASN A 161 8.73 8.51 7.76
CA ASN A 161 8.52 7.20 8.35
C ASN A 161 8.58 7.22 9.88
N ARG A 162 9.56 7.92 10.45
CA ARG A 162 9.68 8.11 11.90
C ARG A 162 8.44 8.78 12.49
N LEU A 163 7.98 9.88 11.90
CA LEU A 163 6.77 10.58 12.36
C LEU A 163 5.50 9.73 12.14
N ARG A 164 5.45 8.94 11.07
CA ARG A 164 4.39 7.99 10.79
C ARG A 164 4.23 6.96 11.90
N GLU A 165 5.33 6.34 12.32
CA GLU A 165 5.34 5.37 13.41
C GLU A 165 4.94 6.02 14.75
N GLU A 166 5.33 7.26 15.00
CA GLU A 166 4.90 8.02 16.19
C GLU A 166 3.39 8.28 16.19
N LEU A 167 2.82 8.72 15.04
CA LEU A 167 1.38 9.00 14.90
C LEU A 167 0.50 7.75 14.93
N LEU A 168 1.05 6.60 14.51
CA LEU A 168 0.35 5.31 14.50
C LEU A 168 0.67 4.43 15.71
N ALA A 169 1.43 4.93 16.69
CA ALA A 169 1.76 4.19 17.89
C ALA A 169 0.50 3.61 18.56
N GLU A 170 0.62 2.42 19.16
CA GLU A 170 -0.47 1.68 19.82
C GLU A 170 -1.67 1.34 18.92
N THR A 171 -1.47 1.35 17.59
CA THR A 171 -2.50 0.92 16.63
C THR A 171 -2.04 -0.33 15.86
N LEU A 172 -3.01 -1.03 15.28
CA LEU A 172 -2.72 -2.11 14.33
C LEU A 172 -2.42 -1.51 12.95
N HIS A 173 -1.16 -1.54 12.52
CA HIS A 173 -0.77 -0.95 11.24
C HIS A 173 0.41 -1.68 10.58
N VAL A 174 0.58 -1.45 9.27
CA VAL A 174 1.75 -1.94 8.53
C VAL A 174 2.92 -0.99 8.73
N VAL A 175 4.07 -1.56 9.10
CA VAL A 175 5.36 -0.89 9.28
C VAL A 175 6.20 -1.09 8.03
N TYR A 176 6.69 0.00 7.47
CA TYR A 176 7.57 0.03 6.30
C TYR A 176 9.01 0.33 6.72
N SER A 177 9.99 -0.11 5.92
CA SER A 177 11.36 0.38 6.00
C SER A 177 11.46 1.80 5.41
N ASP A 178 12.51 2.53 5.74
CA ASP A 178 12.77 3.85 5.16
C ASP A 178 12.95 3.76 3.63
N SER A 179 13.54 2.68 3.13
CA SER A 179 13.69 2.41 1.70
C SER A 179 12.36 2.16 1.00
N LEU A 180 11.37 1.52 1.66
CA LEU A 180 10.03 1.38 1.09
C LEU A 180 9.25 2.70 1.10
N VAL A 181 9.48 3.56 2.09
CA VAL A 181 8.92 4.92 2.08
C VAL A 181 9.60 5.77 0.99
N ALA A 182 10.92 5.61 0.78
CA ALA A 182 11.63 6.25 -0.34
C ALA A 182 11.13 5.73 -1.71
N TYR A 183 10.81 4.43 -1.82
CA TYR A 183 10.16 3.88 -3.01
C TYR A 183 8.81 4.57 -3.28
N GLN A 184 7.98 4.74 -2.24
CA GLN A 184 6.71 5.47 -2.36
C GLN A 184 6.91 6.94 -2.71
N GLU A 185 7.92 7.62 -2.12
CA GLU A 185 8.24 9.01 -2.48
C GLU A 185 8.54 9.15 -3.96
N GLY A 186 9.34 8.24 -4.52
CA GLY A 186 9.62 8.26 -5.95
C GLY A 186 8.39 8.06 -6.82
N LEU A 187 7.47 7.15 -6.45
CA LEU A 187 6.18 7.03 -7.12
C LEU A 187 5.37 8.33 -7.03
N SER A 188 5.34 8.96 -5.86
CA SER A 188 4.67 10.25 -5.67
C SER A 188 5.30 11.35 -6.54
N HIS A 189 6.62 11.40 -6.66
CA HIS A 189 7.32 12.35 -7.54
C HIS A 189 6.99 12.14 -9.02
N MET A 190 6.89 10.88 -9.49
CA MET A 190 6.47 10.57 -10.86
C MET A 190 5.07 11.08 -11.16
N ALA A 191 4.20 11.12 -10.15
CA ALA A 191 2.84 11.65 -10.21
C ALA A 191 2.74 13.11 -9.70
N ASN A 192 3.82 13.90 -9.76
CA ASN A 192 3.90 15.30 -9.32
C ASN A 192 3.42 15.54 -7.88
N GLY A 193 3.53 14.54 -7.01
CA GLY A 193 3.23 14.61 -5.59
C GLY A 193 4.48 14.65 -4.72
N ALA A 194 4.29 14.44 -3.42
CA ALA A 194 5.37 14.41 -2.44
C ALA A 194 4.93 13.84 -1.10
N LEU A 195 5.91 13.65 -0.20
CA LEU A 195 5.72 13.42 1.22
C LEU A 195 5.75 14.78 1.95
N PHE A 196 4.73 15.02 2.76
CA PHE A 196 4.57 16.28 3.49
C PHE A 196 4.41 16.05 4.99
N ARG A 197 5.02 16.94 5.77
CA ARG A 197 4.68 17.18 7.16
C ARG A 197 3.71 18.37 7.22
N LEU A 198 2.69 18.23 8.05
CA LEU A 198 1.64 19.24 8.27
C LEU A 198 1.71 19.73 9.70
N ARG A 199 1.43 21.01 9.90
CA ARG A 199 1.10 21.55 11.21
C ARG A 199 -0.17 22.38 11.10
N VAL A 200 -1.24 21.95 11.77
CA VAL A 200 -2.57 22.58 11.71
C VAL A 200 -3.07 22.81 13.13
N ALA A 201 -3.34 24.05 13.47
CA ALA A 201 -3.82 24.45 14.80
C ALA A 201 -2.97 23.86 15.95
N GLY A 202 -1.65 23.73 15.75
CA GLY A 202 -0.70 23.16 16.70
C GLY A 202 -0.59 21.64 16.71
N SER A 203 -1.43 20.93 15.96
CA SER A 203 -1.32 19.48 15.77
C SER A 203 -0.38 19.14 14.59
N GLU A 204 0.46 18.13 14.79
CA GLU A 204 1.29 17.58 13.71
C GLU A 204 0.53 16.53 12.93
N GLY A 205 0.86 16.42 11.63
CA GLY A 205 0.34 15.41 10.74
C GLY A 205 1.27 15.15 9.55
N LEU A 206 0.89 14.17 8.73
CA LEU A 206 1.62 13.77 7.52
C LEU A 206 0.66 13.61 6.35
N ALA A 207 1.14 13.84 5.13
CA ALA A 207 0.43 13.48 3.92
C ALA A 207 1.39 12.91 2.87
N CYS A 208 0.95 11.83 2.21
CA CYS A 208 1.55 11.32 0.98
C CYS A 208 0.58 11.61 -0.16
N THR A 209 1.02 12.32 -1.17
CA THR A 209 0.15 12.88 -2.21
C THR A 209 0.62 12.52 -3.61
N GLU A 210 -0.32 12.47 -4.56
CA GLU A 210 -0.10 12.22 -5.98
C GLU A 210 -1.20 12.91 -6.80
N TYR A 211 -0.91 13.33 -8.03
CA TYR A 211 -1.95 13.62 -9.01
C TYR A 211 -2.39 12.31 -9.68
N LEU A 212 -3.68 12.01 -9.67
CA LEU A 212 -4.25 10.90 -10.46
C LEU A 212 -4.47 11.32 -11.91
N ASP A 213 -4.82 12.56 -12.11
CA ASP A 213 -5.02 13.24 -13.38
C ASP A 213 -4.87 14.75 -13.16
N ASP A 214 -5.01 15.57 -14.23
CA ASP A 214 -4.85 17.03 -14.16
C ASP A 214 -5.83 17.72 -13.19
N ASP A 215 -6.95 17.08 -12.87
CA ASP A 215 -8.05 17.63 -12.07
C ASP A 215 -8.19 16.99 -10.69
N THR A 216 -7.46 15.93 -10.40
CA THR A 216 -7.67 15.10 -9.19
C THR A 216 -6.38 14.84 -8.44
N VAL A 217 -6.33 15.25 -7.16
CA VAL A 217 -5.27 14.89 -6.22
C VAL A 217 -5.73 13.72 -5.35
N MET A 218 -4.92 12.68 -5.28
CA MET A 218 -5.00 11.61 -4.30
C MET A 218 -4.09 11.91 -3.11
N VAL A 219 -4.63 11.94 -1.92
CA VAL A 219 -3.87 11.87 -0.67
C VAL A 219 -3.92 10.43 -0.20
N LYS A 220 -2.92 9.64 -0.60
CA LYS A 220 -2.82 8.20 -0.32
C LYS A 220 -2.81 7.90 1.17
N GLU A 221 -2.17 8.75 1.94
CA GLU A 221 -2.12 8.69 3.39
C GLU A 221 -2.25 10.11 3.95
N LEU A 222 -3.25 10.36 4.79
CA LEU A 222 -3.39 11.59 5.58
C LEU A 222 -3.44 11.21 7.05
N LEU A 223 -2.36 11.48 7.76
CA LEU A 223 -2.23 11.22 9.19
C LEU A 223 -2.35 12.53 9.97
N ILE A 224 -3.56 12.95 10.21
CA ILE A 224 -3.88 14.03 11.13
C ILE A 224 -5.25 13.76 11.75
N PRO A 225 -5.38 13.69 13.09
CA PRO A 225 -6.66 13.46 13.72
C PRO A 225 -7.59 14.66 13.58
N GLN A 226 -8.88 14.42 13.74
CA GLN A 226 -9.85 15.51 13.92
C GLN A 226 -9.45 16.39 15.14
N PRO A 227 -9.57 17.74 15.06
CA PRO A 227 -10.20 18.55 14.01
C PRO A 227 -9.25 19.05 12.89
N GLY A 228 -7.99 18.59 12.82
CA GLY A 228 -6.99 19.10 11.87
C GLY A 228 -7.26 18.80 10.38
N MET A 229 -8.18 17.88 10.07
CA MET A 229 -8.38 17.39 8.68
C MET A 229 -8.80 18.50 7.70
N ALA A 230 -9.65 19.46 8.13
CA ALA A 230 -10.08 20.55 7.27
C ALA A 230 -8.92 21.51 6.92
N GLY A 231 -8.08 21.83 7.90
CA GLY A 231 -6.87 22.65 7.68
C GLY A 231 -5.84 21.92 6.83
N ALA A 232 -5.65 20.61 7.02
CA ALA A 232 -4.79 19.81 6.18
C ALA A 232 -5.26 19.81 4.72
N ALA A 233 -6.55 19.61 4.48
CA ALA A 233 -7.12 19.71 3.14
C ALA A 233 -6.91 21.11 2.53
N ALA A 234 -7.03 22.18 3.31
CA ALA A 234 -6.79 23.54 2.86
C ALA A 234 -5.31 23.76 2.45
N LEU A 235 -4.35 23.27 3.26
CA LEU A 235 -2.93 23.33 2.95
C LEU A 235 -2.59 22.57 1.67
N ILE A 236 -3.07 21.32 1.54
CA ILE A 236 -2.87 20.50 0.34
C ILE A 236 -3.51 21.16 -0.87
N GLY A 237 -4.72 21.70 -0.74
CA GLY A 237 -5.40 22.39 -1.85
C GLY A 237 -4.75 23.70 -2.28
N ALA A 238 -3.94 24.33 -1.44
CA ALA A 238 -3.13 25.49 -1.77
C ALA A 238 -1.83 25.10 -2.49
N GLU A 239 -1.17 24.01 -2.05
CA GLU A 239 0.07 23.50 -2.65
C GLU A 239 -0.18 22.76 -3.97
N MET A 240 -1.26 21.98 -4.02
CA MET A 240 -1.64 21.12 -5.16
C MET A 240 -3.04 21.50 -5.67
N PRO A 241 -3.18 22.55 -6.49
CA PRO A 241 -4.48 22.98 -7.00
C PRO A 241 -5.13 21.90 -7.88
N ALA A 242 -6.36 21.51 -7.56
CA ALA A 242 -7.13 20.54 -8.31
C ALA A 242 -8.64 20.81 -8.17
N VAL A 243 -9.46 20.14 -8.99
CA VAL A 243 -10.92 20.21 -8.91
C VAL A 243 -11.47 19.28 -7.84
N ARG A 244 -10.79 18.12 -7.64
CA ARG A 244 -11.18 17.06 -6.69
C ARG A 244 -10.00 16.62 -5.85
N TYR A 245 -10.32 16.20 -4.62
CA TYR A 245 -9.36 15.65 -3.66
C TYR A 245 -9.93 14.36 -3.08
N HIS A 246 -9.21 13.25 -3.26
CA HIS A 246 -9.52 11.98 -2.64
C HIS A 246 -8.58 11.78 -1.45
N LEU A 247 -9.12 11.78 -0.24
CA LEU A 247 -8.33 11.64 0.98
C LEU A 247 -8.52 10.25 1.58
N ARG A 248 -7.42 9.62 1.99
CA ARG A 248 -7.41 8.35 2.75
C ARG A 248 -6.83 8.60 4.13
N THR A 249 -7.54 8.18 5.18
CA THR A 249 -7.11 8.31 6.58
C THR A 249 -7.27 6.98 7.31
N PRO A 250 -6.64 6.81 8.50
CA PRO A 250 -6.82 5.61 9.30
C PRO A 250 -8.29 5.32 9.64
N PRO A 251 -8.72 4.05 9.63
CA PRO A 251 -10.12 3.69 9.85
C PRO A 251 -10.59 3.88 11.29
N PHE A 252 -9.64 3.93 12.24
CA PHE A 252 -9.91 4.06 13.68
C PHE A 252 -10.00 5.52 14.15
N TRP A 253 -9.67 6.49 13.30
CA TRP A 253 -9.87 7.90 13.58
C TRP A 253 -11.26 8.36 13.12
N ASP A 254 -11.80 9.36 13.81
CA ASP A 254 -13.05 9.99 13.41
C ASP A 254 -12.90 10.64 12.05
N GLY A 255 -13.93 10.50 11.22
CA GLY A 255 -13.96 11.10 9.88
C GLY A 255 -14.72 12.41 9.85
N VAL A 256 -14.55 13.13 8.76
CA VAL A 256 -15.40 14.29 8.42
C VAL A 256 -16.73 13.82 7.83
N SER A 257 -17.71 14.74 7.76
CA SER A 257 -18.99 14.45 7.11
C SER A 257 -18.80 13.97 5.67
N GLY A 258 -19.54 12.92 5.29
CA GLY A 258 -19.42 12.29 3.96
C GLY A 258 -18.29 11.24 3.86
N SER A 259 -17.47 11.07 4.91
CA SER A 259 -16.48 9.99 4.90
C SER A 259 -17.10 8.61 5.10
N TYR A 260 -16.48 7.59 4.51
CA TYR A 260 -16.90 6.20 4.63
C TYR A 260 -15.71 5.26 4.80
N LEU A 261 -15.96 4.08 5.38
CA LEU A 261 -14.95 3.04 5.53
C LEU A 261 -14.99 2.11 4.32
N GLN A 262 -13.81 1.76 3.82
CA GLN A 262 -13.62 0.78 2.76
C GLN A 262 -12.58 -0.25 3.17
N ALA A 263 -12.84 -1.54 2.90
CA ALA A 263 -11.83 -2.58 2.96
C ALA A 263 -10.70 -2.23 1.99
N PHE A 264 -9.46 -2.42 2.43
CA PHE A 264 -8.29 -2.01 1.64
C PHE A 264 -7.35 -3.18 1.40
N ALA A 265 -6.85 -3.82 2.46
CA ALA A 265 -5.92 -4.92 2.35
C ALA A 265 -6.36 -6.13 3.18
N MET A 266 -5.87 -7.29 2.75
CA MET A 266 -6.13 -8.56 3.39
C MET A 266 -4.85 -9.15 3.97
N VAL A 267 -4.98 -10.02 4.97
CA VAL A 267 -3.87 -10.74 5.60
C VAL A 267 -4.16 -12.24 5.62
N LYS A 268 -3.10 -13.02 5.51
CA LYS A 268 -3.11 -14.45 5.80
C LYS A 268 -2.09 -14.74 6.88
N TRP A 269 -2.56 -15.11 8.05
CA TRP A 269 -1.73 -15.44 9.19
C TRP A 269 -1.16 -16.87 9.09
N TYR A 270 0.10 -17.02 9.45
CA TYR A 270 0.77 -18.30 9.61
C TYR A 270 0.88 -18.68 11.09
N ASP A 271 0.95 -17.68 11.98
CA ASP A 271 0.91 -17.86 13.43
C ASP A 271 -0.52 -17.68 13.96
N ALA A 272 -1.09 -18.78 14.50
CA ALA A 272 -2.46 -18.78 15.00
C ALA A 272 -2.64 -17.98 16.30
N ALA A 273 -1.57 -17.70 17.06
CA ALA A 273 -1.66 -16.89 18.26
C ALA A 273 -1.77 -15.42 17.88
N LEU A 274 -0.95 -14.96 16.94
CA LEU A 274 -1.02 -13.61 16.39
C LEU A 274 -2.35 -13.36 15.65
N GLU A 275 -2.87 -14.37 14.93
CA GLU A 275 -4.19 -14.27 14.31
C GLU A 275 -5.30 -14.04 15.33
N ARG A 276 -5.27 -14.73 16.47
CA ARG A 276 -6.28 -14.51 17.53
C ARG A 276 -6.15 -13.14 18.16
N GLU A 277 -4.94 -12.70 18.44
CA GLU A 277 -4.67 -11.37 19.00
C GLU A 277 -5.16 -10.27 18.05
N TRP A 278 -4.82 -10.37 16.75
CA TRP A 278 -5.31 -9.43 15.75
C TRP A 278 -6.84 -9.32 15.68
N ARG A 279 -7.56 -10.43 15.77
CA ARG A 279 -9.04 -10.44 15.69
C ARG A 279 -9.71 -9.58 16.76
N GLU A 280 -9.03 -9.30 17.85
CA GLU A 280 -9.53 -8.40 18.90
C GLU A 280 -9.57 -6.94 18.44
N TYR A 281 -8.64 -6.52 17.58
CA TYR A 281 -8.54 -5.12 17.11
C TYR A 281 -9.39 -4.79 15.89
N ARG A 282 -9.69 -5.74 15.06
CA ARG A 282 -10.62 -5.74 13.90
C ARG A 282 -10.44 -4.67 12.82
N ARG A 283 -9.58 -3.65 12.97
CA ARG A 283 -9.39 -2.56 11.99
C ARG A 283 -7.95 -2.13 11.98
N GLY A 284 -7.17 -2.80 11.14
CA GLY A 284 -5.81 -2.38 10.85
C GLY A 284 -5.75 -1.28 9.80
N TYR A 285 -4.62 -0.61 9.74
CA TYR A 285 -4.30 0.41 8.75
C TYR A 285 -3.04 0.03 7.97
N MET A 286 -3.13 -0.04 6.65
CA MET A 286 -1.97 -0.28 5.81
C MET A 286 -1.32 1.05 5.37
N GLY A 287 -2.14 2.05 5.00
CA GLY A 287 -1.66 3.34 4.51
C GLY A 287 -1.13 3.24 3.09
N LEU A 288 0.20 3.32 2.94
CA LEU A 288 0.88 3.29 1.66
C LEU A 288 0.76 1.91 1.00
N GLY A 289 -0.07 1.79 -0.02
CA GLY A 289 -0.33 0.53 -0.73
C GLY A 289 0.45 0.37 -2.04
N PHE A 290 1.23 1.37 -2.44
CA PHE A 290 1.93 1.44 -3.73
C PHE A 290 0.98 1.29 -4.94
N ASP A 291 -0.32 1.71 -4.77
CA ASP A 291 -1.42 1.61 -5.74
C ASP A 291 -1.68 2.93 -6.46
#